data_71f172eab7c802b097f7d8c274661009
#
_entry.id   71f172eab7c802b097f7d8c274661009
#
_cell.length_a   1.000
_cell.length_b   1.000
_cell.length_c   1.000
_cell.angle_alpha   90.00
_cell.angle_beta   90.00
_cell.angle_gamma   90.00
#
_symmetry.space_group_name_H-M   'P 1'
#
loop_
_entity.id
_entity.type
_entity.pdbx_description
1 polymer ?
#
loop_
_entity_poly.entity_id
_entity_poly.type
_entity_poly.pdbx_seq_one_letter_code
_entity_poly.pdbx_strand_id
1 'polypeptide(L)'
;TNLNCLGNVLTALDVSNSPSLEFLDCYGNNLTSLDVSNNTALTYLAVGYNQLDSLDVSSNTALTTLRCHFNQLTSLDVSANTSLTILDCYNNSLTSLDVSANTALTTLICHHNSLTSLDVSSNTALARLECNHNSLTSLDVSTNTALIWLSCFSNQLTSLDVSANTALRWLHCRYNQLTSLDVSTNTSLTYLNCEANQLTSLDVSSNTALGQLDCGNNQLTSLDVSSNTPLYQLVCGNNQLASLDVSSNTALTLLYCQTNQLTSLDVSNNTALSNLRCSNNQLTSLDVSSNTALTQLRFYSNQITEIDLSSNTAIGNLECGSNQLTSLDVSSNTALTSLACQNNQLTYLNMKNGLTEQVTDFNATNNSLTCIEILDPAWATSN
;
A
#
# COMPACT_ATOMS: atom_id res chain seq x y z
N THR A 1 -6.32 -28.39 -28.09
CA THR A 1 -6.55 -27.28 -29.04
C THR A 1 -6.79 -25.97 -28.25
N ASN A 2 -6.50 -24.81 -28.89
CA ASN A 2 -6.53 -23.53 -28.23
C ASN A 2 -7.47 -22.56 -28.96
N LEU A 3 -8.31 -21.86 -28.20
CA LEU A 3 -9.12 -20.71 -28.67
C LEU A 3 -8.80 -19.50 -27.81
N ASN A 4 -8.31 -18.47 -28.47
CA ASN A 4 -8.10 -17.16 -27.86
C ASN A 4 -8.91 -16.10 -28.62
N CYS A 5 -9.89 -15.52 -27.96
CA CYS A 5 -10.75 -14.45 -28.49
C CYS A 5 -10.85 -13.28 -27.50
N LEU A 6 -9.79 -13.07 -26.70
CA LEU A 6 -9.74 -12.00 -25.70
C LEU A 6 -9.91 -10.60 -26.32
N GLY A 7 -10.49 -9.66 -25.56
CA GLY A 7 -10.52 -8.25 -25.93
C GLY A 7 -11.40 -7.95 -27.15
N ASN A 8 -12.53 -8.64 -27.32
CA ASN A 8 -13.50 -8.40 -28.36
C ASN A 8 -14.83 -7.85 -27.78
N VAL A 9 -15.87 -7.84 -28.57
CA VAL A 9 -17.22 -7.40 -28.18
C VAL A 9 -18.24 -8.55 -28.27
N LEU A 10 -17.79 -9.80 -28.07
CA LEU A 10 -18.64 -10.98 -28.18
C LEU A 10 -19.73 -10.94 -27.11
N THR A 11 -20.97 -11.10 -27.53
CA THR A 11 -22.15 -11.24 -26.65
C THR A 11 -22.54 -12.71 -26.46
N ALA A 12 -22.04 -13.60 -27.29
CA ALA A 12 -22.23 -15.06 -27.21
C ALA A 12 -21.00 -15.78 -27.78
N LEU A 13 -20.71 -16.94 -27.26
CA LEU A 13 -19.65 -17.83 -27.73
C LEU A 13 -20.14 -19.27 -27.62
N ASP A 14 -20.21 -19.98 -28.76
CA ASP A 14 -20.55 -21.40 -28.81
C ASP A 14 -19.29 -22.24 -29.04
N VAL A 15 -18.92 -23.03 -28.06
CA VAL A 15 -17.79 -23.97 -28.09
C VAL A 15 -18.22 -25.44 -27.97
N SER A 16 -19.53 -25.71 -28.04
CA SER A 16 -20.14 -27.02 -27.80
C SER A 16 -19.61 -28.13 -28.71
N ASN A 17 -19.16 -27.78 -29.92
CA ASN A 17 -18.62 -28.71 -30.90
C ASN A 17 -17.10 -28.88 -30.83
N SER A 18 -16.46 -28.46 -29.74
CA SER A 18 -15.01 -28.48 -29.56
C SER A 18 -14.57 -29.29 -28.33
N PRO A 19 -14.89 -30.60 -28.24
CA PRO A 19 -14.65 -31.40 -27.02
C PRO A 19 -13.15 -31.58 -26.69
N SER A 20 -12.26 -31.37 -27.65
CA SER A 20 -10.80 -31.41 -27.46
C SER A 20 -10.18 -30.02 -27.17
N LEU A 21 -11.00 -29.02 -26.80
CA LEU A 21 -10.50 -27.70 -26.42
C LEU A 21 -9.83 -27.78 -25.04
N GLU A 22 -8.55 -27.39 -24.96
CA GLU A 22 -7.72 -27.46 -23.76
C GLU A 22 -7.50 -26.07 -23.16
N PHE A 23 -7.51 -25.04 -24.01
CA PHE A 23 -7.27 -23.64 -23.63
C PHE A 23 -8.37 -22.77 -24.22
N LEU A 24 -9.08 -22.04 -23.36
CA LEU A 24 -10.06 -21.03 -23.75
C LEU A 24 -9.76 -19.73 -23.04
N ASP A 25 -9.48 -18.68 -23.81
CA ASP A 25 -9.38 -17.32 -23.34
C ASP A 25 -10.38 -16.44 -24.08
N CYS A 26 -11.46 -16.06 -23.39
CA CYS A 26 -12.47 -15.12 -23.86
C CYS A 26 -12.58 -13.90 -22.92
N TYR A 27 -11.48 -13.57 -22.23
CA TYR A 27 -11.35 -12.41 -21.36
C TYR A 27 -11.72 -11.11 -22.09
N GLY A 28 -12.38 -10.18 -21.38
CA GLY A 28 -12.66 -8.85 -21.94
C GLY A 28 -13.63 -8.87 -23.11
N ASN A 29 -14.79 -9.45 -22.92
CA ASN A 29 -15.90 -9.47 -23.85
C ASN A 29 -17.22 -9.00 -23.19
N ASN A 30 -18.35 -9.23 -23.83
CA ASN A 30 -19.68 -8.87 -23.31
C ASN A 30 -20.55 -10.13 -23.10
N LEU A 31 -19.93 -11.27 -22.74
CA LEU A 31 -20.63 -12.51 -22.54
C LEU A 31 -21.52 -12.43 -21.28
N THR A 32 -22.79 -12.76 -21.41
CA THR A 32 -23.73 -12.89 -20.29
C THR A 32 -23.90 -14.35 -19.85
N SER A 33 -23.50 -15.30 -20.68
CA SER A 33 -23.46 -16.72 -20.38
C SER A 33 -22.35 -17.41 -21.18
N LEU A 34 -21.86 -18.55 -20.67
CA LEU A 34 -20.91 -19.39 -21.36
C LEU A 34 -21.14 -20.84 -20.94
N ASP A 35 -21.42 -21.72 -21.90
CA ASP A 35 -21.53 -23.17 -21.69
C ASP A 35 -20.23 -23.85 -22.14
N VAL A 36 -19.53 -24.45 -21.20
CA VAL A 36 -18.29 -25.24 -21.41
C VAL A 36 -18.45 -26.71 -21.04
N SER A 37 -19.71 -27.18 -20.85
CA SER A 37 -20.01 -28.54 -20.38
C SER A 37 -19.46 -29.64 -21.30
N ASN A 38 -19.38 -29.38 -22.61
CA ASN A 38 -18.83 -30.32 -23.59
C ASN A 38 -17.30 -30.25 -23.72
N ASN A 39 -16.64 -29.25 -23.14
CA ASN A 39 -15.21 -29.02 -23.28
C ASN A 39 -14.41 -29.67 -22.14
N THR A 40 -14.62 -30.96 -21.93
CA THR A 40 -14.07 -31.70 -20.76
C THR A 40 -12.56 -31.80 -20.72
N ALA A 41 -11.88 -31.45 -21.82
CA ALA A 41 -10.41 -31.41 -21.92
C ALA A 41 -9.81 -30.07 -21.49
N LEU A 42 -10.63 -29.07 -21.07
CA LEU A 42 -10.14 -27.77 -20.66
C LEU A 42 -9.21 -27.87 -19.44
N THR A 43 -8.01 -27.35 -19.60
CA THR A 43 -7.01 -27.17 -18.53
C THR A 43 -6.87 -25.69 -18.11
N TYR A 44 -7.20 -24.77 -19.02
CA TYR A 44 -7.15 -23.34 -18.82
C TYR A 44 -8.45 -22.68 -19.29
N LEU A 45 -9.08 -21.90 -18.41
CA LEU A 45 -10.27 -21.12 -18.72
C LEU A 45 -10.11 -19.70 -18.17
N ALA A 46 -10.11 -18.69 -19.06
CA ALA A 46 -10.15 -17.29 -18.71
C ALA A 46 -11.41 -16.64 -19.30
N VAL A 47 -12.33 -16.27 -18.41
CA VAL A 47 -13.62 -15.63 -18.74
C VAL A 47 -13.78 -14.28 -18.01
N GLY A 48 -12.69 -13.74 -17.47
CA GLY A 48 -12.70 -12.48 -16.74
C GLY A 48 -13.14 -11.29 -17.59
N TYR A 49 -13.57 -10.18 -16.94
CA TYR A 49 -14.08 -8.99 -17.61
C TYR A 49 -15.18 -9.30 -18.62
N ASN A 50 -16.21 -10.00 -18.15
CA ASN A 50 -17.46 -10.29 -18.86
C ASN A 50 -18.65 -9.87 -18.00
N GLN A 51 -19.87 -10.35 -18.32
CA GLN A 51 -21.11 -10.03 -17.63
C GLN A 51 -21.82 -11.30 -17.14
N LEU A 52 -21.02 -12.35 -16.80
CA LEU A 52 -21.55 -13.63 -16.35
C LEU A 52 -22.17 -13.49 -14.95
N ASP A 53 -23.41 -13.91 -14.79
CA ASP A 53 -24.09 -14.05 -13.49
C ASP A 53 -23.90 -15.45 -12.88
N SER A 54 -23.54 -16.42 -13.70
CA SER A 54 -23.30 -17.81 -13.33
C SER A 54 -22.21 -18.43 -14.23
N LEU A 55 -21.51 -19.42 -13.72
CA LEU A 55 -20.50 -20.20 -14.46
C LEU A 55 -20.48 -21.61 -13.92
N ASP A 56 -20.84 -22.59 -14.75
CA ASP A 56 -20.74 -24.02 -14.43
C ASP A 56 -19.48 -24.62 -15.05
N VAL A 57 -18.58 -25.08 -14.20
CA VAL A 57 -17.31 -25.75 -14.58
C VAL A 57 -17.26 -27.21 -14.08
N SER A 58 -18.38 -27.78 -13.64
CA SER A 58 -18.44 -29.11 -13.04
C SER A 58 -17.97 -30.23 -13.98
N SER A 59 -18.14 -30.06 -15.30
CA SER A 59 -17.66 -31.00 -16.32
C SER A 59 -16.16 -30.85 -16.65
N ASN A 60 -15.53 -29.74 -16.27
CA ASN A 60 -14.17 -29.41 -16.67
C ASN A 60 -13.15 -29.85 -15.59
N THR A 61 -13.17 -31.13 -15.26
CA THR A 61 -12.40 -31.69 -14.14
C THR A 61 -10.86 -31.63 -14.34
N ALA A 62 -10.41 -31.38 -15.56
CA ALA A 62 -9.00 -31.24 -15.92
C ALA A 62 -8.46 -29.80 -15.70
N LEU A 63 -9.32 -28.83 -15.29
CA LEU A 63 -8.91 -27.44 -15.09
C LEU A 63 -7.80 -27.33 -14.05
N THR A 64 -6.70 -26.69 -14.46
CA THR A 64 -5.60 -26.28 -13.58
C THR A 64 -5.61 -24.78 -13.30
N THR A 65 -6.20 -24.00 -14.20
CA THR A 65 -6.33 -22.53 -14.06
C THR A 65 -7.74 -22.09 -14.42
N LEU A 66 -8.39 -21.43 -13.49
CA LEU A 66 -9.68 -20.74 -13.70
C LEU A 66 -9.54 -19.27 -13.36
N ARG A 67 -9.81 -18.38 -14.32
CA ARG A 67 -9.86 -16.93 -14.17
C ARG A 67 -11.22 -16.41 -14.57
N CYS A 68 -12.05 -16.10 -13.58
CA CYS A 68 -13.43 -15.61 -13.77
C CYS A 68 -13.69 -14.27 -13.08
N HIS A 69 -12.63 -13.52 -12.81
CA HIS A 69 -12.70 -12.21 -12.15
C HIS A 69 -13.41 -11.15 -13.00
N PHE A 70 -13.90 -10.06 -12.37
CA PHE A 70 -14.70 -9.01 -13.01
C PHE A 70 -15.88 -9.59 -13.78
N ASN A 71 -16.77 -10.27 -13.06
CA ASN A 71 -18.08 -10.74 -13.51
C ASN A 71 -19.14 -10.38 -12.46
N GLN A 72 -20.31 -11.01 -12.52
CA GLN A 72 -21.43 -10.77 -11.60
C GLN A 72 -21.79 -12.06 -10.83
N LEU A 73 -20.82 -12.97 -10.68
CA LEU A 73 -21.06 -14.28 -10.04
C LEU A 73 -21.46 -14.10 -8.58
N THR A 74 -22.58 -14.70 -8.20
CA THR A 74 -23.07 -14.73 -6.82
C THR A 74 -22.68 -16.02 -6.09
N SER A 75 -22.35 -17.06 -6.85
CA SER A 75 -21.82 -18.34 -6.38
C SER A 75 -20.84 -18.92 -7.40
N LEU A 76 -19.93 -19.76 -6.93
CA LEU A 76 -18.99 -20.48 -7.77
C LEU A 76 -18.70 -21.85 -7.13
N ASP A 77 -19.06 -22.93 -7.81
CA ASP A 77 -18.76 -24.28 -7.38
C ASP A 77 -17.55 -24.80 -8.17
N VAL A 78 -16.46 -25.07 -7.46
CA VAL A 78 -15.21 -25.62 -8.01
C VAL A 78 -14.88 -27.00 -7.42
N SER A 79 -15.84 -27.64 -6.75
CA SER A 79 -15.64 -28.91 -6.06
C SER A 79 -15.20 -30.07 -6.99
N ALA A 80 -15.62 -30.03 -8.26
CA ALA A 80 -15.20 -31.00 -9.28
C ALA A 80 -13.80 -30.74 -9.85
N ASN A 81 -13.27 -29.51 -9.69
CA ASN A 81 -12.03 -29.08 -10.33
C ASN A 81 -10.82 -29.31 -9.41
N THR A 82 -10.62 -30.54 -8.98
CA THR A 82 -9.62 -30.92 -7.96
C THR A 82 -8.18 -30.70 -8.41
N SER A 83 -7.95 -30.50 -9.71
CA SER A 83 -6.63 -30.20 -10.30
C SER A 83 -6.27 -28.72 -10.31
N LEU A 84 -7.15 -27.83 -9.81
CA LEU A 84 -6.90 -26.38 -9.81
C LEU A 84 -5.65 -26.04 -8.99
N THR A 85 -4.74 -25.31 -9.63
CA THR A 85 -3.56 -24.71 -9.01
C THR A 85 -3.71 -23.19 -8.88
N ILE A 86 -4.50 -22.55 -9.77
CA ILE A 86 -4.79 -21.13 -9.77
C ILE A 86 -6.31 -20.92 -9.86
N LEU A 87 -6.88 -20.26 -8.86
CA LEU A 87 -8.24 -19.76 -8.88
C LEU A 87 -8.22 -18.24 -8.70
N ASP A 88 -8.73 -17.54 -9.71
CA ASP A 88 -8.84 -16.08 -9.73
C ASP A 88 -10.29 -15.69 -9.97
N CYS A 89 -10.99 -15.31 -8.89
CA CYS A 89 -12.43 -15.00 -8.88
C CYS A 89 -12.73 -13.64 -8.23
N TYR A 90 -11.76 -12.73 -8.20
CA TYR A 90 -11.93 -11.41 -7.57
C TYR A 90 -12.92 -10.52 -8.35
N ASN A 91 -13.40 -9.46 -7.72
CA ASN A 91 -14.44 -8.56 -8.29
C ASN A 91 -15.63 -9.34 -8.84
N ASN A 92 -16.31 -10.04 -7.94
CA ASN A 92 -17.60 -10.70 -8.13
C ASN A 92 -18.51 -10.35 -6.95
N SER A 93 -19.62 -11.06 -6.78
CA SER A 93 -20.58 -10.89 -5.67
C SER A 93 -20.69 -12.16 -4.82
N LEU A 94 -19.58 -12.93 -4.71
CA LEU A 94 -19.56 -14.18 -3.96
C LEU A 94 -19.78 -13.92 -2.47
N THR A 95 -20.73 -14.60 -1.87
CA THR A 95 -20.98 -14.55 -0.41
C THR A 95 -20.35 -15.71 0.35
N SER A 96 -19.98 -16.78 -0.36
CA SER A 96 -19.24 -17.95 0.13
C SER A 96 -18.36 -18.50 -0.99
N LEU A 97 -17.28 -19.18 -0.62
CA LEU A 97 -16.41 -19.89 -1.55
C LEU A 97 -15.84 -21.12 -0.82
N ASP A 98 -16.18 -22.31 -1.32
CA ASP A 98 -15.62 -23.58 -0.84
C ASP A 98 -14.49 -24.03 -1.77
N VAL A 99 -13.28 -24.11 -1.24
CA VAL A 99 -12.07 -24.57 -1.94
C VAL A 99 -11.50 -25.85 -1.32
N SER A 100 -12.26 -26.50 -0.45
CA SER A 100 -11.78 -27.68 0.32
C SER A 100 -11.35 -28.86 -0.57
N ALA A 101 -11.99 -29.01 -1.75
CA ALA A 101 -11.62 -30.03 -2.74
C ALA A 101 -10.38 -29.66 -3.58
N ASN A 102 -9.99 -28.40 -3.61
CA ASN A 102 -8.93 -27.89 -4.50
C ASN A 102 -7.57 -27.89 -3.78
N THR A 103 -7.15 -29.05 -3.30
CA THR A 103 -5.95 -29.20 -2.45
C THR A 103 -4.64 -28.86 -3.16
N ALA A 104 -4.65 -28.80 -4.51
CA ALA A 104 -3.50 -28.42 -5.33
C ALA A 104 -3.33 -26.89 -5.51
N LEU A 105 -4.23 -26.06 -4.94
CA LEU A 105 -4.15 -24.62 -5.08
C LEU A 105 -2.85 -24.06 -4.53
N THR A 106 -2.12 -23.33 -5.38
CA THR A 106 -0.94 -22.54 -5.03
C THR A 106 -1.25 -21.05 -4.99
N THR A 107 -2.29 -20.62 -5.74
CA THR A 107 -2.72 -19.22 -5.81
C THR A 107 -4.24 -19.14 -5.72
N LEU A 108 -4.74 -18.39 -4.72
CA LEU A 108 -6.13 -18.04 -4.57
C LEU A 108 -6.28 -16.53 -4.51
N ILE A 109 -7.01 -15.96 -5.49
CA ILE A 109 -7.30 -14.53 -5.57
C ILE A 109 -8.82 -14.37 -5.55
N CYS A 110 -9.38 -13.99 -4.39
CA CYS A 110 -10.82 -13.88 -4.17
C CYS A 110 -11.22 -12.54 -3.53
N HIS A 111 -10.37 -11.52 -3.68
CA HIS A 111 -10.63 -10.18 -3.14
C HIS A 111 -11.80 -9.47 -3.84
N HIS A 112 -12.33 -8.39 -3.24
CA HIS A 112 -13.50 -7.65 -3.77
C HIS A 112 -14.68 -8.59 -4.03
N ASN A 113 -15.09 -9.29 -2.99
CA ASN A 113 -16.30 -10.09 -2.92
C ASN A 113 -17.08 -9.74 -1.64
N SER A 114 -18.05 -10.55 -1.23
CA SER A 114 -18.83 -10.38 -0.02
C SER A 114 -18.66 -11.56 0.96
N LEU A 115 -17.46 -12.18 0.95
CA LEU A 115 -17.17 -13.34 1.79
C LEU A 115 -17.18 -12.96 3.26
N THR A 116 -17.92 -13.69 4.08
CA THR A 116 -17.94 -13.52 5.54
C THR A 116 -17.04 -14.52 6.28
N SER A 117 -16.67 -15.59 5.59
CA SER A 117 -15.72 -16.62 6.04
C SER A 117 -14.97 -17.17 4.84
N LEU A 118 -13.78 -17.69 5.08
CA LEU A 118 -12.97 -18.38 4.08
C LEU A 118 -12.15 -19.47 4.81
N ASP A 119 -12.39 -20.73 4.45
CA ASP A 119 -11.62 -21.87 4.96
C ASP A 119 -10.61 -22.30 3.88
N VAL A 120 -9.33 -22.20 4.20
CA VAL A 120 -8.20 -22.60 3.35
C VAL A 120 -7.38 -23.74 3.99
N SER A 121 -7.91 -24.38 5.01
CA SER A 121 -7.20 -25.42 5.79
C SER A 121 -6.75 -26.61 4.95
N SER A 122 -7.50 -26.96 3.89
CA SER A 122 -7.14 -28.04 2.97
C SER A 122 -6.13 -27.63 1.89
N ASN A 123 -5.89 -26.32 1.70
CA ASN A 123 -5.07 -25.80 0.61
C ASN A 123 -3.62 -25.57 1.07
N THR A 124 -2.98 -26.61 1.57
CA THR A 124 -1.66 -26.54 2.21
C THR A 124 -0.52 -26.12 1.26
N ALA A 125 -0.74 -26.19 -0.05
CA ALA A 125 0.21 -25.75 -1.07
C ALA A 125 0.11 -24.25 -1.41
N LEU A 126 -0.82 -23.47 -0.77
CA LEU A 126 -0.98 -22.06 -1.07
C LEU A 126 0.30 -21.28 -0.76
N ALA A 127 0.82 -20.64 -1.81
CA ALA A 127 1.93 -19.71 -1.76
C ALA A 127 1.46 -18.24 -1.82
N ARG A 128 0.29 -17.98 -2.45
CA ARG A 128 -0.33 -16.67 -2.57
C ARG A 128 -1.81 -16.72 -2.23
N LEU A 129 -2.20 -15.91 -1.25
CA LEU A 129 -3.60 -15.71 -0.85
C LEU A 129 -3.92 -14.22 -0.87
N GLU A 130 -4.93 -13.83 -1.68
CA GLU A 130 -5.49 -12.48 -1.71
C GLU A 130 -6.99 -12.55 -1.45
N CYS A 131 -7.39 -12.18 -0.23
CA CYS A 131 -8.78 -12.18 0.23
C CYS A 131 -9.21 -10.82 0.78
N ASN A 132 -8.50 -9.76 0.40
CA ASN A 132 -8.80 -8.39 0.81
C ASN A 132 -10.13 -7.88 0.23
N HIS A 133 -10.67 -6.78 0.81
CA HIS A 133 -11.98 -6.24 0.44
C HIS A 133 -13.08 -7.31 0.46
N ASN A 134 -13.25 -7.93 1.62
CA ASN A 134 -14.33 -8.84 1.96
C ASN A 134 -14.92 -8.44 3.33
N SER A 135 -15.69 -9.31 3.96
CA SER A 135 -16.27 -9.10 5.29
C SER A 135 -15.79 -10.16 6.29
N LEU A 136 -14.55 -10.65 6.13
CA LEU A 136 -14.00 -11.71 6.98
C LEU A 136 -13.81 -11.21 8.41
N THR A 137 -14.33 -11.94 9.38
CA THR A 137 -14.15 -11.65 10.82
C THR A 137 -13.02 -12.47 11.44
N SER A 138 -12.60 -13.55 10.78
CA SER A 138 -11.45 -14.39 11.14
C SER A 138 -10.82 -14.97 9.87
N LEU A 139 -9.55 -15.32 9.95
CA LEU A 139 -8.81 -16.01 8.90
C LEU A 139 -7.76 -16.92 9.57
N ASP A 140 -7.89 -18.22 9.37
CA ASP A 140 -6.91 -19.20 9.82
C ASP A 140 -6.03 -19.63 8.64
N VAL A 141 -4.73 -19.36 8.74
CA VAL A 141 -3.71 -19.72 7.76
C VAL A 141 -2.65 -20.67 8.35
N SER A 142 -2.93 -21.27 9.49
CA SER A 142 -1.98 -22.11 10.23
C SER A 142 -1.49 -23.35 9.46
N THR A 143 -2.30 -23.87 8.54
CA THR A 143 -1.93 -25.00 7.68
C THR A 143 -1.22 -24.59 6.39
N ASN A 144 -1.28 -23.31 6.02
CA ASN A 144 -0.75 -22.80 4.75
C ASN A 144 0.72 -22.37 4.91
N THR A 145 1.56 -23.29 5.35
CA THR A 145 2.97 -23.01 5.70
C THR A 145 3.84 -22.60 4.51
N ALA A 146 3.36 -22.81 3.28
CA ALA A 146 4.03 -22.39 2.06
C ALA A 146 3.75 -20.93 1.65
N LEU A 147 2.92 -20.18 2.42
CA LEU A 147 2.57 -18.80 2.07
C LEU A 147 3.79 -17.89 2.03
N ILE A 148 3.95 -17.23 0.88
CA ILE A 148 4.95 -16.19 0.61
C ILE A 148 4.27 -14.81 0.56
N TRP A 149 3.01 -14.77 0.10
CA TRP A 149 2.22 -13.57 -0.09
C TRP A 149 0.85 -13.74 0.57
N LEU A 150 0.56 -12.88 1.56
CA LEU A 150 -0.75 -12.79 2.19
C LEU A 150 -1.27 -11.36 2.12
N SER A 151 -2.43 -11.19 1.48
CA SER A 151 -3.16 -9.93 1.41
C SER A 151 -4.58 -10.14 1.94
N CYS A 152 -4.85 -9.63 3.14
CA CYS A 152 -6.14 -9.73 3.82
C CYS A 152 -6.65 -8.36 4.30
N PHE A 153 -6.18 -7.26 3.68
CA PHE A 153 -6.55 -5.91 4.08
C PHE A 153 -8.03 -5.60 3.78
N SER A 154 -8.58 -4.57 4.42
CA SER A 154 -10.00 -4.19 4.27
C SER A 154 -10.94 -5.36 4.53
N ASN A 155 -10.84 -5.90 5.74
CA ASN A 155 -11.74 -6.90 6.32
C ASN A 155 -12.15 -6.48 7.74
N GLN A 156 -12.65 -7.39 8.55
CA GLN A 156 -13.08 -7.15 9.93
C GLN A 156 -12.32 -8.03 10.93
N LEU A 157 -11.05 -8.37 10.59
CA LEU A 157 -10.22 -9.26 11.42
C LEU A 157 -9.87 -8.59 12.75
N THR A 158 -10.16 -9.27 13.85
CA THR A 158 -9.78 -8.83 15.21
C THR A 158 -8.47 -9.44 15.68
N SER A 159 -8.04 -10.53 15.05
CA SER A 159 -6.75 -11.21 15.25
C SER A 159 -6.26 -11.82 13.95
N LEU A 160 -4.96 -12.01 13.83
CA LEU A 160 -4.32 -12.69 12.71
C LEU A 160 -3.07 -13.41 13.24
N ASP A 161 -3.07 -14.74 13.20
CA ASP A 161 -1.91 -15.56 13.55
C ASP A 161 -1.20 -15.99 12.27
N VAL A 162 0.04 -15.54 12.10
CA VAL A 162 0.93 -15.88 10.99
C VAL A 162 2.17 -16.67 11.45
N SER A 163 2.17 -17.18 12.68
CA SER A 163 3.33 -17.83 13.28
C SER A 163 3.78 -19.07 12.51
N ALA A 164 2.86 -19.80 11.87
CA ALA A 164 3.17 -20.96 11.03
C ALA A 164 3.71 -20.58 9.63
N ASN A 165 3.51 -19.34 9.18
CA ASN A 165 3.82 -18.91 7.80
C ASN A 165 5.23 -18.34 7.72
N THR A 166 6.24 -19.10 8.09
CA THR A 166 7.63 -18.64 8.22
C THR A 166 8.28 -18.24 6.88
N ALA A 167 7.67 -18.63 5.76
CA ALA A 167 8.12 -18.27 4.41
C ALA A 167 7.58 -16.90 3.93
N LEU A 168 6.71 -16.23 4.73
CA LEU A 168 6.11 -14.94 4.33
C LEU A 168 7.18 -13.89 4.03
N ARG A 169 7.03 -13.26 2.86
CA ARG A 169 7.81 -12.09 2.42
C ARG A 169 6.97 -10.84 2.31
N TRP A 170 5.67 -11.02 2.07
CA TRP A 170 4.71 -9.93 1.87
C TRP A 170 3.50 -10.16 2.75
N LEU A 171 3.27 -9.28 3.72
CA LEU A 171 2.09 -9.26 4.57
C LEU A 171 1.37 -7.92 4.47
N HIS A 172 0.14 -7.95 3.98
CA HIS A 172 -0.71 -6.78 3.84
C HIS A 172 -2.02 -7.01 4.59
N CYS A 173 -2.12 -6.47 5.81
CA CYS A 173 -3.26 -6.64 6.72
C CYS A 173 -3.86 -5.31 7.20
N ARG A 174 -3.63 -4.21 6.47
CA ARG A 174 -4.18 -2.88 6.81
C ARG A 174 -5.71 -2.87 6.81
N TYR A 175 -6.30 -1.82 7.40
CA TYR A 175 -7.76 -1.63 7.48
C TYR A 175 -8.48 -2.88 8.03
N ASN A 176 -8.10 -3.28 9.23
CA ASN A 176 -8.72 -4.34 10.04
C ASN A 176 -8.94 -3.81 11.47
N GLN A 177 -9.19 -4.70 12.41
CA GLN A 177 -9.43 -4.37 13.82
C GLN A 177 -8.40 -5.07 14.74
N LEU A 178 -7.17 -5.31 14.21
CA LEU A 178 -6.14 -6.03 14.94
C LEU A 178 -5.67 -5.22 16.16
N THR A 179 -5.70 -5.82 17.34
CA THR A 179 -5.19 -5.21 18.58
C THR A 179 -3.75 -5.63 18.88
N SER A 180 -3.27 -6.70 18.26
CA SER A 180 -1.89 -7.21 18.30
C SER A 180 -1.54 -7.88 16.99
N LEU A 181 -0.25 -7.91 16.66
CA LEU A 181 0.29 -8.65 15.52
C LEU A 181 1.68 -9.13 15.88
N ASP A 182 1.87 -10.46 15.92
CA ASP A 182 3.17 -11.07 16.13
C ASP A 182 3.73 -11.56 14.79
N VAL A 183 4.87 -10.99 14.40
CA VAL A 183 5.61 -11.33 13.18
C VAL A 183 7.01 -11.89 13.48
N SER A 184 7.27 -12.28 14.73
CA SER A 184 8.59 -12.71 15.20
C SER A 184 9.13 -13.94 14.46
N THR A 185 8.26 -14.83 13.98
CA THR A 185 8.63 -16.03 13.21
C THR A 185 8.78 -15.76 11.71
N ASN A 186 8.27 -14.64 11.21
CA ASN A 186 8.26 -14.30 9.78
C ASN A 186 9.54 -13.56 9.39
N THR A 187 10.68 -14.15 9.67
CA THR A 187 12.00 -13.52 9.50
C THR A 187 12.36 -13.18 8.06
N SER A 188 11.63 -13.73 7.09
CA SER A 188 11.78 -13.47 5.66
C SER A 188 10.98 -12.25 5.16
N LEU A 189 10.21 -11.56 6.03
CA LEU A 189 9.41 -10.41 5.62
C LEU A 189 10.28 -9.29 5.05
N THR A 190 9.90 -8.85 3.85
CA THR A 190 10.48 -7.68 3.16
C THR A 190 9.50 -6.52 3.08
N TYR A 191 8.20 -6.81 3.19
CA TYR A 191 7.11 -5.85 3.18
C TYR A 191 6.10 -6.19 4.28
N LEU A 192 5.81 -5.21 5.14
CA LEU A 192 4.74 -5.27 6.13
C LEU A 192 3.90 -3.99 6.05
N ASN A 193 2.60 -4.16 5.77
CA ASN A 193 1.63 -3.09 5.91
C ASN A 193 0.52 -3.53 6.87
N CYS A 194 0.54 -2.96 8.07
CA CYS A 194 -0.46 -3.13 9.12
C CYS A 194 -1.15 -1.79 9.47
N GLU A 195 -1.14 -0.82 8.55
CA GLU A 195 -1.79 0.48 8.69
C GLU A 195 -3.26 0.35 9.09
N ALA A 196 -3.79 1.34 9.79
CA ALA A 196 -5.21 1.43 10.13
C ALA A 196 -5.75 0.17 10.83
N ASN A 197 -5.15 -0.12 11.97
CA ASN A 197 -5.54 -1.14 12.92
C ASN A 197 -5.63 -0.52 14.34
N GLN A 198 -5.62 -1.33 15.38
CA GLN A 198 -5.70 -0.90 16.78
C GLN A 198 -4.46 -1.34 17.58
N LEU A 199 -3.29 -1.46 16.89
CA LEU A 199 -2.07 -1.96 17.51
C LEU A 199 -1.53 -0.94 18.54
N THR A 200 -1.26 -1.41 19.75
CA THR A 200 -0.63 -0.61 20.81
C THR A 200 0.88 -0.82 20.88
N SER A 201 1.37 -1.91 20.31
CA SER A 201 2.80 -2.24 20.16
C SER A 201 3.02 -3.02 18.87
N LEU A 202 4.23 -2.95 18.33
CA LEU A 202 4.67 -3.73 17.18
C LEU A 202 6.17 -4.01 17.34
N ASP A 203 6.54 -5.29 17.40
CA ASP A 203 7.94 -5.73 17.43
C ASP A 203 8.31 -6.29 16.05
N VAL A 204 9.26 -5.63 15.40
CA VAL A 204 9.82 -6.01 14.10
C VAL A 204 11.31 -6.39 14.19
N SER A 205 11.84 -6.58 15.38
CA SER A 205 13.27 -6.84 15.62
C SER A 205 13.79 -8.09 14.92
N SER A 206 12.93 -9.12 14.77
CA SER A 206 13.25 -10.36 14.04
C SER A 206 13.18 -10.23 12.51
N ASN A 207 12.53 -9.18 11.99
CA ASN A 207 12.29 -9.01 10.56
C ASN A 207 13.42 -8.22 9.89
N THR A 208 14.64 -8.69 10.02
CA THR A 208 15.86 -7.96 9.60
C THR A 208 15.97 -7.73 8.10
N ALA A 209 15.16 -8.40 7.28
CA ALA A 209 15.08 -8.21 5.83
C ALA A 209 14.04 -7.14 5.41
N LEU A 210 13.36 -6.50 6.38
CA LEU A 210 12.26 -5.59 6.12
C LEU A 210 12.75 -4.32 5.40
N GLY A 211 12.26 -4.11 4.16
CA GLY A 211 12.56 -2.95 3.34
C GLY A 211 11.47 -1.88 3.38
N GLN A 212 10.22 -2.30 3.58
CA GLN A 212 9.07 -1.40 3.68
C GLN A 212 8.22 -1.75 4.90
N LEU A 213 8.00 -0.75 5.76
CA LEU A 213 7.11 -0.83 6.91
C LEU A 213 6.08 0.29 6.84
N ASP A 214 4.81 -0.09 6.81
CA ASP A 214 3.69 0.82 7.02
C ASP A 214 2.89 0.35 8.24
N CYS A 215 3.01 1.09 9.34
CA CYS A 215 2.30 0.89 10.60
C CYS A 215 1.54 2.16 11.03
N GLY A 216 1.25 3.05 10.08
CA GLY A 216 0.50 4.28 10.31
C GLY A 216 -0.91 4.02 10.82
N ASN A 217 -1.56 5.05 11.37
CA ASN A 217 -2.96 4.96 11.83
C ASN A 217 -3.18 3.80 12.82
N ASN A 218 -2.36 3.74 13.88
CA ASN A 218 -2.44 2.78 14.98
C ASN A 218 -2.38 3.53 16.33
N GLN A 219 -2.09 2.85 17.42
CA GLN A 219 -1.99 3.40 18.78
C GLN A 219 -0.60 3.16 19.37
N LEU A 220 0.44 3.08 18.52
CA LEU A 220 1.80 2.78 18.95
C LEU A 220 2.37 3.91 19.80
N THR A 221 2.89 3.59 20.99
CA THR A 221 3.57 4.54 21.87
C THR A 221 5.09 4.51 21.70
N SER A 222 5.62 3.46 21.11
CA SER A 222 7.04 3.28 20.75
C SER A 222 7.16 2.43 19.48
N LEU A 223 8.26 2.59 18.76
CA LEU A 223 8.62 1.79 17.60
C LEU A 223 10.13 1.71 17.51
N ASP A 224 10.68 0.49 17.59
CA ASP A 224 12.10 0.23 17.40
C ASP A 224 12.31 -0.42 16.02
N VAL A 225 13.06 0.27 15.15
CA VAL A 225 13.42 -0.18 13.80
C VAL A 225 14.93 -0.37 13.64
N SER A 226 15.68 -0.38 14.75
CA SER A 226 17.16 -0.45 14.73
C SER A 226 17.71 -1.71 14.06
N SER A 227 16.97 -2.83 14.14
CA SER A 227 17.34 -4.09 13.48
C SER A 227 16.98 -4.14 11.99
N ASN A 228 16.13 -3.22 11.50
CA ASN A 228 15.62 -3.23 10.13
C ASN A 228 16.51 -2.33 9.23
N THR A 229 17.78 -2.62 9.18
CA THR A 229 18.77 -1.76 8.47
C THR A 229 18.50 -1.61 6.95
N PRO A 230 17.86 -2.56 6.22
CA PRO A 230 17.52 -2.39 4.82
C PRO A 230 16.32 -1.46 4.58
N LEU A 231 15.68 -0.93 5.64
CA LEU A 231 14.43 -0.17 5.53
C LEU A 231 14.65 1.11 4.69
N TYR A 232 13.96 1.17 3.53
CA TYR A 232 13.99 2.33 2.65
C TYR A 232 12.69 3.13 2.66
N GLN A 233 11.61 2.57 3.19
CA GLN A 233 10.33 3.23 3.41
C GLN A 233 9.81 2.93 4.81
N LEU A 234 9.57 4.00 5.60
CA LEU A 234 8.91 3.93 6.89
C LEU A 234 7.72 4.89 6.92
N VAL A 235 6.52 4.35 7.13
CA VAL A 235 5.30 5.11 7.38
C VAL A 235 4.78 4.72 8.77
N CYS A 236 4.92 5.63 9.73
CA CYS A 236 4.48 5.46 11.12
C CYS A 236 3.66 6.65 11.63
N GLY A 237 3.11 7.44 10.70
CA GLY A 237 2.26 8.58 11.01
C GLY A 237 0.95 8.19 11.71
N ASN A 238 0.30 9.16 12.38
CA ASN A 238 -0.95 8.93 13.11
C ASN A 238 -0.82 7.82 14.17
N ASN A 239 0.12 7.99 15.08
CA ASN A 239 0.38 7.15 16.24
C ASN A 239 0.58 8.03 17.48
N GLN A 240 1.14 7.49 18.56
CA GLN A 240 1.39 8.19 19.83
C GLN A 240 2.89 8.18 20.17
N LEU A 241 3.77 8.15 19.18
CA LEU A 241 5.21 8.04 19.37
C LEU A 241 5.76 9.33 20.02
N ALA A 242 6.41 9.19 21.18
CA ALA A 242 7.09 10.29 21.85
C ALA A 242 8.52 10.51 21.33
N SER A 243 9.12 9.47 20.75
CA SER A 243 10.45 9.48 20.12
C SER A 243 10.49 8.51 18.95
N LEU A 244 11.39 8.73 18.02
CA LEU A 244 11.66 7.83 16.89
C LEU A 244 13.16 7.92 16.55
N ASP A 245 13.86 6.78 16.66
CA ASP A 245 15.25 6.66 16.25
C ASP A 245 15.32 5.92 14.89
N VAL A 246 15.84 6.60 13.88
CA VAL A 246 16.05 6.07 12.52
C VAL A 246 17.54 6.04 12.14
N SER A 247 18.44 6.22 13.10
CA SER A 247 19.87 6.34 12.86
C SER A 247 20.49 5.11 12.18
N SER A 248 19.94 3.91 12.42
CA SER A 248 20.36 2.66 11.78
C SER A 248 19.79 2.45 10.37
N ASN A 249 18.77 3.20 9.98
CA ASN A 249 18.05 3.00 8.72
C ASN A 249 18.58 3.93 7.62
N THR A 250 19.86 3.82 7.34
CA THR A 250 20.58 4.73 6.43
C THR A 250 20.11 4.65 4.97
N ALA A 251 19.36 3.61 4.61
CA ALA A 251 18.77 3.44 3.30
C ALA A 251 17.42 4.17 3.12
N LEU A 252 16.89 4.85 4.17
CA LEU A 252 15.60 5.53 4.09
C LEU A 252 15.57 6.59 2.99
N THR A 253 14.62 6.42 2.07
CA THR A 253 14.26 7.39 1.04
C THR A 253 12.95 8.09 1.35
N LEU A 254 12.09 7.46 2.16
CA LEU A 254 10.78 7.97 2.56
C LEU A 254 10.58 7.74 4.07
N LEU A 255 10.31 8.85 4.79
CA LEU A 255 9.94 8.83 6.20
C LEU A 255 8.68 9.66 6.42
N TYR A 256 7.56 9.00 6.78
CA TYR A 256 6.31 9.62 7.16
C TYR A 256 6.01 9.34 8.63
N CYS A 257 6.28 10.32 9.50
CA CYS A 257 6.07 10.24 10.94
C CYS A 257 5.16 11.37 11.46
N GLN A 258 4.33 11.93 10.57
CA GLN A 258 3.39 13.00 10.92
C GLN A 258 2.35 12.54 11.96
N THR A 259 1.80 13.51 12.70
CA THR A 259 0.75 13.26 13.69
C THR A 259 1.18 12.21 14.73
N ASN A 260 2.20 12.60 15.48
CA ASN A 260 2.75 11.89 16.63
C ASN A 260 3.01 12.89 17.77
N GLN A 261 3.81 12.52 18.76
CA GLN A 261 4.17 13.37 19.90
C GLN A 261 5.67 13.65 19.94
N LEU A 262 6.36 13.62 18.78
CA LEU A 262 7.80 13.77 18.68
C LEU A 262 8.23 15.17 19.10
N THR A 263 9.15 15.26 20.05
CA THR A 263 9.76 16.53 20.51
C THR A 263 11.07 16.83 19.78
N SER A 264 11.70 15.80 19.19
CA SER A 264 12.91 15.90 18.37
C SER A 264 12.89 14.82 17.28
N LEU A 265 13.61 15.05 16.20
CA LEU A 265 13.81 14.09 15.13
C LEU A 265 15.20 14.30 14.53
N ASP A 266 16.06 13.29 14.64
CA ASP A 266 17.39 13.29 14.01
C ASP A 266 17.34 12.43 12.73
N VAL A 267 17.61 13.05 11.59
CA VAL A 267 17.66 12.42 10.27
C VAL A 267 19.04 12.54 9.62
N SER A 268 20.05 12.93 10.40
CA SER A 268 21.42 13.20 9.88
C SER A 268 22.06 12.00 9.18
N ASN A 269 21.74 10.78 9.62
CA ASN A 269 22.23 9.54 8.99
C ASN A 269 21.42 9.10 7.76
N ASN A 270 20.24 9.67 7.53
CA ASN A 270 19.33 9.27 6.46
C ASN A 270 19.56 10.12 5.20
N THR A 271 20.77 10.13 4.71
CA THR A 271 21.20 11.04 3.62
C THR A 271 20.52 10.78 2.28
N ALA A 272 19.89 9.61 2.12
CA ALA A 272 19.10 9.24 0.94
C ALA A 272 17.63 9.74 0.98
N LEU A 273 17.21 10.41 2.06
CA LEU A 273 15.82 10.89 2.18
C LEU A 273 15.48 11.86 1.04
N SER A 274 14.44 11.47 0.29
CA SER A 274 13.83 12.31 -0.75
C SER A 274 12.47 12.87 -0.30
N ASN A 275 11.80 12.19 0.64
CA ASN A 275 10.49 12.56 1.18
C ASN A 275 10.48 12.48 2.69
N LEU A 276 10.29 13.63 3.35
CA LEU A 276 10.14 13.72 4.80
C LEU A 276 8.81 14.39 5.16
N ARG A 277 7.96 13.70 5.93
CA ARG A 277 6.74 14.25 6.53
C ARG A 277 6.78 14.06 8.05
N CYS A 278 6.99 15.14 8.76
CA CYS A 278 7.01 15.18 10.24
C CYS A 278 6.05 16.25 10.81
N SER A 279 5.03 16.61 10.05
CA SER A 279 3.99 17.58 10.44
C SER A 279 3.18 17.11 11.65
N ASN A 280 2.50 18.04 12.35
CA ASN A 280 1.66 17.72 13.50
C ASN A 280 2.41 16.92 14.57
N ASN A 281 3.54 17.47 15.03
CA ASN A 281 4.36 16.96 16.12
C ASN A 281 4.65 18.11 17.11
N GLN A 282 5.63 17.95 17.97
CA GLN A 282 6.06 18.96 18.97
C GLN A 282 7.52 19.36 18.73
N LEU A 283 8.00 19.31 17.49
CA LEU A 283 9.39 19.63 17.15
C LEU A 283 9.66 21.11 17.38
N THR A 284 10.75 21.40 18.09
CA THR A 284 11.22 22.79 18.31
C THR A 284 12.34 23.19 17.35
N SER A 285 12.99 22.20 16.73
CA SER A 285 14.02 22.35 15.70
C SER A 285 13.99 21.18 14.73
N LEU A 286 14.53 21.37 13.55
CA LEU A 286 14.71 20.31 12.54
C LEU A 286 15.99 20.64 11.74
N ASP A 287 16.97 19.74 11.77
CA ASP A 287 18.17 19.84 10.93
C ASP A 287 18.05 18.86 9.76
N VAL A 288 18.04 19.40 8.55
CA VAL A 288 17.99 18.64 7.30
C VAL A 288 19.21 18.87 6.41
N SER A 289 20.27 19.48 6.95
CA SER A 289 21.47 19.83 6.20
C SER A 289 22.16 18.65 5.51
N SER A 290 22.07 17.44 6.13
CA SER A 290 22.58 16.19 5.54
C SER A 290 21.68 15.57 4.48
N ASN A 291 20.40 15.98 4.40
CA ASN A 291 19.38 15.35 3.54
C ASN A 291 19.26 16.10 2.20
N THR A 292 20.37 16.20 1.48
CA THR A 292 20.46 17.01 0.24
C THR A 292 19.62 16.47 -0.92
N ALA A 293 19.14 15.22 -0.82
CA ALA A 293 18.26 14.59 -1.79
C ALA A 293 16.76 14.92 -1.60
N LEU A 294 16.40 15.70 -0.57
CA LEU A 294 15.00 16.05 -0.30
C LEU A 294 14.39 16.80 -1.46
N THR A 295 13.27 16.24 -1.97
CA THR A 295 12.39 16.86 -2.97
C THR A 295 11.08 17.32 -2.36
N GLN A 296 10.63 16.66 -1.28
CA GLN A 296 9.43 17.03 -0.51
C GLN A 296 9.76 17.08 0.98
N LEU A 297 9.47 18.24 1.58
CA LEU A 297 9.64 18.45 3.01
C LEU A 297 8.36 19.06 3.59
N ARG A 298 7.73 18.33 4.53
CA ARG A 298 6.51 18.77 5.23
C ARG A 298 6.69 18.67 6.71
N PHE A 299 6.71 19.83 7.39
CA PHE A 299 6.84 19.94 8.84
C PHE A 299 5.87 20.94 9.47
N TYR A 300 4.75 21.21 8.78
CA TYR A 300 3.73 22.13 9.30
C TYR A 300 3.18 21.66 10.67
N SER A 301 2.61 22.60 11.43
CA SER A 301 2.05 22.34 12.77
C SER A 301 3.07 21.68 13.71
N ASN A 302 4.16 22.43 13.95
CA ASN A 302 5.20 22.16 14.94
C ASN A 302 5.50 23.44 15.73
N GLN A 303 6.62 23.52 16.43
CA GLN A 303 7.06 24.68 17.23
C GLN A 303 8.42 25.21 16.73
N ILE A 304 8.74 25.03 15.45
CA ILE A 304 10.04 25.36 14.87
C ILE A 304 10.15 26.88 14.72
N THR A 305 11.25 27.44 15.22
CA THR A 305 11.50 28.89 15.19
C THR A 305 12.42 29.32 14.04
N GLU A 306 13.25 28.41 13.53
CA GLU A 306 14.18 28.64 12.44
C GLU A 306 14.43 27.36 11.66
N ILE A 307 14.79 27.49 10.38
CA ILE A 307 15.17 26.36 9.50
C ILE A 307 16.20 26.84 8.49
N ASP A 308 17.28 26.05 8.31
CA ASP A 308 18.24 26.25 7.25
C ASP A 308 18.00 25.23 6.12
N LEU A 309 17.67 25.74 4.95
CA LEU A 309 17.37 24.95 3.75
C LEU A 309 18.45 25.14 2.64
N SER A 310 19.55 25.78 2.96
CA SER A 310 20.59 26.15 1.98
C SER A 310 21.22 24.94 1.27
N SER A 311 21.27 23.78 1.96
CA SER A 311 21.78 22.52 1.39
C SER A 311 20.74 21.72 0.59
N ASN A 312 19.46 22.04 0.71
CA ASN A 312 18.35 21.23 0.16
C ASN A 312 17.85 21.79 -1.18
N THR A 313 18.74 21.97 -2.14
CA THR A 313 18.49 22.64 -3.42
C THR A 313 17.46 21.92 -4.30
N ALA A 314 17.19 20.64 -4.05
CA ALA A 314 16.25 19.81 -4.80
C ALA A 314 14.80 19.90 -4.29
N ILE A 315 14.52 20.64 -3.21
CA ILE A 315 13.16 20.78 -2.68
C ILE A 315 12.25 21.45 -3.73
N GLY A 316 11.25 20.68 -4.19
CA GLY A 316 10.17 21.17 -5.07
C GLY A 316 8.89 21.52 -4.32
N ASN A 317 8.60 20.81 -3.22
CA ASN A 317 7.43 21.05 -2.37
C ASN A 317 7.86 21.26 -0.92
N LEU A 318 7.56 22.46 -0.37
CA LEU A 318 7.83 22.84 1.00
C LEU A 318 6.55 23.25 1.72
N GLU A 319 6.16 22.50 2.75
CA GLU A 319 5.04 22.84 3.64
C GLU A 319 5.55 23.03 5.06
N CYS A 320 5.68 24.28 5.49
CA CYS A 320 6.21 24.69 6.79
C CYS A 320 5.25 25.59 7.58
N GLY A 321 3.98 25.64 7.18
CA GLY A 321 2.96 26.44 7.82
C GLY A 321 2.70 26.06 9.28
N SER A 322 2.08 26.95 10.03
CA SER A 322 1.71 26.72 11.45
C SER A 322 2.91 26.33 12.32
N ASN A 323 3.97 27.14 12.26
CA ASN A 323 5.16 27.07 13.09
C ASN A 323 5.40 28.44 13.77
N GLN A 324 6.62 28.68 14.23
CA GLN A 324 7.02 29.95 14.88
C GLN A 324 8.16 30.63 14.11
N LEU A 325 8.25 30.38 12.79
CA LEU A 325 9.31 30.93 11.95
C LEU A 325 9.21 32.47 11.89
N THR A 326 10.33 33.15 12.14
CA THR A 326 10.41 34.63 12.06
C THR A 326 10.99 35.12 10.73
N SER A 327 11.75 34.26 10.05
CA SER A 327 12.26 34.47 8.70
C SER A 327 12.31 33.14 7.94
N LEU A 328 12.25 33.21 6.61
CA LEU A 328 12.42 32.04 5.74
C LEU A 328 13.23 32.45 4.51
N ASP A 329 14.31 31.72 4.27
CA ASP A 329 15.14 31.88 3.08
C ASP A 329 15.06 30.61 2.22
N VAL A 330 14.47 30.74 1.04
CA VAL A 330 14.38 29.69 0.03
C VAL A 330 15.14 30.02 -1.26
N SER A 331 16.10 30.96 -1.17
CA SER A 331 16.89 31.41 -2.32
C SER A 331 17.76 30.32 -2.92
N SER A 332 18.16 29.32 -2.13
CA SER A 332 18.92 28.15 -2.61
C SER A 332 18.04 27.05 -3.20
N ASN A 333 16.73 27.06 -2.94
CA ASN A 333 15.82 25.98 -3.36
C ASN A 333 15.31 26.20 -4.78
N THR A 334 16.21 26.01 -5.74
CA THR A 334 16.00 26.35 -7.15
C THR A 334 15.02 25.44 -7.88
N ALA A 335 14.59 24.33 -7.26
CA ALA A 335 13.57 23.41 -7.78
C ALA A 335 12.15 23.70 -7.23
N LEU A 336 11.98 24.75 -6.40
CA LEU A 336 10.74 24.99 -5.66
C LEU A 336 9.57 25.34 -6.58
N THR A 337 8.50 24.55 -6.51
CA THR A 337 7.25 24.73 -7.26
C THR A 337 6.03 24.97 -6.38
N SER A 338 6.09 24.58 -5.11
CA SER A 338 5.03 24.77 -4.11
C SER A 338 5.64 25.18 -2.77
N LEU A 339 5.13 26.30 -2.22
CA LEU A 339 5.53 26.85 -0.93
C LEU A 339 4.31 27.19 -0.08
N ALA A 340 4.13 26.49 1.03
CA ALA A 340 3.12 26.78 2.02
C ALA A 340 3.80 27.13 3.36
N CYS A 341 3.88 28.45 3.69
CA CYS A 341 4.48 28.98 4.92
C CYS A 341 3.51 29.84 5.74
N GLN A 342 2.22 29.66 5.56
CA GLN A 342 1.16 30.37 6.27
C GLN A 342 1.18 30.13 7.79
N ASN A 343 0.55 31.02 8.55
CA ASN A 343 0.43 30.90 10.01
C ASN A 343 1.79 30.74 10.70
N ASN A 344 2.71 31.65 10.42
CA ASN A 344 4.00 31.81 11.10
C ASN A 344 4.14 33.23 11.65
N GLN A 345 5.34 33.63 12.06
CA GLN A 345 5.69 34.97 12.53
C GLN A 345 6.65 35.65 11.55
N LEU A 346 6.62 35.26 10.24
CA LEU A 346 7.56 35.76 9.26
C LEU A 346 7.46 37.29 9.12
N THR A 347 8.57 37.95 9.31
CA THR A 347 8.74 39.38 8.98
C THR A 347 9.50 39.56 7.67
N TYR A 348 10.22 38.50 7.24
CA TYR A 348 11.05 38.46 6.04
C TYR A 348 10.94 37.12 5.32
N LEU A 349 10.79 37.15 4.00
CA LEU A 349 10.79 35.99 3.13
C LEU A 349 11.69 36.25 1.90
N ASN A 350 12.74 35.42 1.75
CA ASN A 350 13.63 35.50 0.59
C ASN A 350 13.29 34.39 -0.43
N MET A 351 12.73 34.79 -1.57
CA MET A 351 12.36 33.89 -2.68
C MET A 351 13.23 34.16 -3.94
N LYS A 352 14.44 34.66 -3.80
CA LYS A 352 15.35 34.91 -4.93
C LYS A 352 15.98 33.63 -5.47
N ASN A 353 15.18 32.57 -5.66
CA ASN A 353 15.61 31.25 -6.13
C ASN A 353 15.76 31.14 -7.66
N GLY A 354 15.57 32.20 -8.41
CA GLY A 354 15.69 32.22 -9.87
C GLY A 354 14.46 31.69 -10.64
N LEU A 355 13.45 31.17 -9.95
CA LEU A 355 12.32 30.45 -10.55
C LEU A 355 10.97 30.85 -9.94
N THR A 356 10.80 32.09 -9.50
CA THR A 356 9.52 32.56 -8.91
C THR A 356 8.32 32.31 -9.83
N GLU A 357 8.51 32.37 -11.14
CA GLU A 357 7.47 32.05 -12.14
C GLU A 357 7.04 30.56 -12.11
N GLN A 358 7.86 29.66 -11.59
CA GLN A 358 7.55 28.22 -11.50
C GLN A 358 6.83 27.84 -10.20
N VAL A 359 6.73 28.75 -9.24
CA VAL A 359 5.95 28.52 -8.02
C VAL A 359 4.46 28.63 -8.38
N THR A 360 3.85 27.48 -8.59
CA THR A 360 2.44 27.35 -8.99
C THR A 360 1.47 27.36 -7.82
N ASP A 361 1.96 27.07 -6.61
CA ASP A 361 1.20 27.06 -5.36
C ASP A 361 1.98 27.81 -4.29
N PHE A 362 1.46 28.98 -3.88
CA PHE A 362 2.11 29.86 -2.91
C PHE A 362 1.12 30.33 -1.85
N ASN A 363 1.44 30.03 -0.59
CA ASN A 363 0.65 30.52 0.54
C ASN A 363 1.55 31.02 1.68
N ALA A 364 1.57 32.33 1.89
CA ALA A 364 2.26 32.99 3.00
C ALA A 364 1.29 33.78 3.90
N THR A 365 -0.01 33.46 3.87
CA THR A 365 -1.05 34.17 4.66
C THR A 365 -0.81 34.04 6.16
N ASN A 366 -1.40 34.97 6.94
CA ASN A 366 -1.29 34.98 8.41
C ASN A 366 0.17 34.99 8.89
N ASN A 367 0.96 35.92 8.36
CA ASN A 367 2.31 36.27 8.82
C ASN A 367 2.39 37.78 9.17
N SER A 368 3.57 38.25 9.51
CA SER A 368 3.85 39.68 9.77
C SER A 368 4.81 40.24 8.73
N LEU A 369 4.71 39.80 7.49
CA LEU A 369 5.65 40.14 6.42
C LEU A 369 5.68 41.65 6.16
N THR A 370 6.86 42.22 6.28
CA THR A 370 7.17 43.58 5.85
C THR A 370 7.98 43.59 4.56
N CYS A 371 8.58 42.48 4.18
CA CYS A 371 9.40 42.33 2.99
C CYS A 371 9.30 40.92 2.43
N ILE A 372 9.06 40.80 1.13
CA ILE A 372 9.29 39.57 0.34
C ILE A 372 10.31 39.95 -0.75
N GLU A 373 11.45 39.27 -0.74
CA GLU A 373 12.47 39.45 -1.80
C GLU A 373 12.25 38.45 -2.92
N ILE A 374 12.09 38.96 -4.13
CA ILE A 374 11.89 38.19 -5.37
C ILE A 374 12.82 38.74 -6.47
N LEU A 375 13.09 37.91 -7.49
CA LEU A 375 13.89 38.36 -8.64
C LEU A 375 13.05 39.09 -9.69
N ASP A 376 11.80 38.70 -9.87
CA ASP A 376 10.87 39.35 -10.81
C ASP A 376 9.74 40.09 -10.08
N PRO A 377 9.78 41.45 -10.01
CA PRO A 377 8.71 42.24 -9.40
C PRO A 377 7.37 42.14 -10.12
N ALA A 378 7.34 41.78 -11.43
CA ALA A 378 6.11 41.66 -12.19
C ALA A 378 5.27 40.45 -11.74
N TRP A 379 5.91 39.37 -11.31
CA TRP A 379 5.21 38.19 -10.72
C TRP A 379 4.45 38.57 -9.44
N ALA A 380 5.04 39.38 -8.57
CA ALA A 380 4.40 39.80 -7.31
C ALA A 380 3.17 40.70 -7.50
N THR A 381 3.02 41.33 -8.64
CA THR A 381 1.85 42.19 -8.93
C THR A 381 0.68 41.41 -9.53
N SER A 382 0.91 40.18 -9.98
CA SER A 382 -0.08 39.33 -10.65
C SER A 382 -0.59 38.18 -9.75
N ASN A 383 0.02 37.95 -8.59
CA ASN A 383 -0.31 36.89 -7.63
C ASN A 383 -0.38 37.46 -6.21
#